data_b1e702d3095e6bb0fd5182a978f40d24
#
_entry.id   b1e702d3095e6bb0fd5182a978f40d24
#
_cell.length_a   1.000
_cell.length_b   1.000
_cell.length_c   1.000
_cell.angle_alpha   90.00
_cell.angle_beta   90.00
_cell.angle_gamma   90.00
#
_symmetry.space_group_name_H-M   'P 1'
#
loop_
_entity.id
_entity.type
_entity.pdbx_description
1 polymer ?
#
loop_
_entity_poly.entity_id
_entity_poly.type
_entity_poly.pdbx_seq_one_letter_code
_entity_poly.pdbx_strand_id
1 'polypeptide(L)'
;VKDYHSYYKTRRGYHPRSLNSGSGWNVTSSLPFINMPILQYSSEIRSAVLLVHGEKAHSRYFSEGAYEKLTGDNKELMIIPGANHVDLYDSPTAIPFEKLKSFFEEYLK
;
A
#
# COMPACT_ATOMS: atom_id res chain seq x y z
N VAL A 1 -7.52 -8.41 -11.40
CA VAL A 1 -8.34 -9.53 -10.87
C VAL A 1 -7.48 -10.78 -10.68
N LYS A 2 -6.66 -11.21 -11.67
CA LYS A 2 -5.86 -12.44 -11.58
C LYS A 2 -4.88 -12.44 -10.42
N ASP A 3 -4.18 -11.33 -10.17
CA ASP A 3 -3.17 -11.20 -9.11
C ASP A 3 -3.81 -11.37 -7.72
N TYR A 4 -4.94 -10.70 -7.48
CA TYR A 4 -5.68 -10.85 -6.22
C TYR A 4 -6.20 -12.26 -6.01
N HIS A 5 -6.74 -12.90 -7.06
CA HIS A 5 -7.18 -14.28 -6.96
C HIS A 5 -5.99 -15.21 -6.64
N SER A 6 -4.86 -15.01 -7.33
CA SER A 6 -3.63 -15.77 -7.09
C SER A 6 -3.15 -15.67 -5.65
N TYR A 7 -3.28 -14.50 -5.01
CA TYR A 7 -2.92 -14.34 -3.61
C TYR A 7 -4.03 -14.88 -2.67
N TYR A 8 -5.23 -14.31 -2.70
CA TYR A 8 -6.24 -14.55 -1.67
C TYR A 8 -7.01 -15.86 -1.79
N LYS A 9 -7.01 -16.50 -2.96
CA LYS A 9 -7.79 -17.73 -3.24
C LYS A 9 -6.92 -18.98 -3.47
N THR A 10 -5.63 -18.91 -3.23
CA THR A 10 -4.69 -20.02 -3.32
C THR A 10 -3.92 -20.18 -2.02
N ARG A 11 -3.06 -21.20 -1.94
CA ARG A 11 -2.20 -21.43 -0.77
C ARG A 11 -1.22 -20.29 -0.48
N ARG A 12 -1.06 -19.34 -1.41
CA ARG A 12 -0.16 -18.20 -1.27
C ARG A 12 -0.56 -17.31 -0.08
N GLY A 13 -1.81 -16.91 0.03
CA GLY A 13 -2.31 -16.04 1.10
C GLY A 13 -3.73 -16.38 1.58
N TYR A 14 -4.28 -17.53 1.19
CA TYR A 14 -5.59 -17.97 1.66
C TYR A 14 -5.58 -18.24 3.17
N HIS A 15 -6.60 -17.74 3.84
CA HIS A 15 -6.82 -18.06 5.25
C HIS A 15 -8.23 -18.62 5.48
N PRO A 16 -8.40 -19.71 6.26
CA PRO A 16 -9.71 -20.36 6.48
C PRO A 16 -10.79 -19.43 7.04
N ARG A 17 -10.41 -18.40 7.79
CA ARG A 17 -11.35 -17.43 8.34
C ARG A 17 -11.82 -16.37 7.34
N SER A 18 -11.30 -16.38 6.11
CA SER A 18 -11.63 -15.39 5.06
C SER A 18 -12.83 -15.82 4.19
N LEU A 19 -13.72 -16.68 4.68
CA LEU A 19 -14.83 -17.26 3.91
C LEU A 19 -15.70 -16.21 3.21
N ASN A 20 -15.96 -15.09 3.87
CA ASN A 20 -16.81 -14.01 3.34
C ASN A 20 -16.03 -12.86 2.71
N SER A 21 -14.70 -12.89 2.74
CA SER A 21 -13.87 -11.87 2.13
C SER A 21 -13.90 -11.99 0.62
N GLY A 22 -14.44 -11.01 -0.07
CA GLY A 22 -14.54 -10.98 -1.52
C GLY A 22 -15.81 -11.58 -2.10
N SER A 23 -16.81 -11.90 -1.28
CA SER A 23 -18.13 -12.34 -1.77
C SER A 23 -19.08 -11.20 -2.11
N GLY A 24 -18.72 -9.97 -1.80
CA GLY A 24 -19.50 -8.78 -2.13
C GLY A 24 -19.31 -7.65 -1.13
N TRP A 25 -19.75 -6.45 -1.53
CA TRP A 25 -19.78 -5.26 -0.71
C TRP A 25 -21.21 -4.91 -0.39
N ASN A 26 -21.47 -4.48 0.83
CA ASN A 26 -22.76 -3.86 1.16
C ASN A 26 -22.89 -2.57 0.33
N VAL A 27 -24.05 -2.34 -0.25
CA VAL A 27 -24.33 -1.15 -1.08
C VAL A 27 -23.98 0.15 -0.35
N THR A 28 -24.21 0.22 0.96
CA THR A 28 -23.92 1.40 1.79
C THR A 28 -22.45 1.53 2.20
N SER A 29 -21.63 0.52 2.00
CA SER A 29 -20.20 0.53 2.43
C SER A 29 -19.37 1.60 1.72
N SER A 30 -19.74 1.99 0.51
CA SER A 30 -19.02 3.01 -0.25
C SER A 30 -19.23 4.44 0.28
N LEU A 31 -20.35 4.71 0.96
CA LEU A 31 -20.71 6.05 1.40
C LEU A 31 -19.70 6.68 2.38
N PRO A 32 -19.26 6.00 3.43
CA PRO A 32 -18.21 6.52 4.31
C PRO A 32 -16.90 6.81 3.57
N PHE A 33 -16.49 5.95 2.64
CA PHE A 33 -15.25 6.15 1.87
C PHE A 33 -15.33 7.37 0.96
N ILE A 34 -16.46 7.60 0.30
CA ILE A 34 -16.68 8.77 -0.56
C ILE A 34 -16.63 10.06 0.26
N ASN A 35 -17.15 10.03 1.48
CA ASN A 35 -17.20 11.20 2.37
C ASN A 35 -15.99 11.37 3.28
N MET A 36 -14.97 10.50 3.17
CA MET A 36 -13.76 10.55 4.00
C MET A 36 -12.54 10.94 3.17
N PRO A 37 -12.19 12.24 3.10
CA PRO A 37 -11.03 12.72 2.35
C PRO A 37 -9.74 12.44 3.13
N ILE A 38 -9.32 11.17 3.19
CA ILE A 38 -8.19 10.69 4.03
C ILE A 38 -6.86 11.39 3.78
N LEU A 39 -6.69 12.01 2.60
CA LEU A 39 -5.49 12.77 2.25
C LEU A 39 -5.65 14.28 2.45
N GLN A 40 -6.76 14.74 3.05
CA GLN A 40 -7.03 16.17 3.20
C GLN A 40 -5.97 16.90 4.05
N TYR A 41 -5.47 16.23 5.09
CA TYR A 41 -4.49 16.79 6.02
C TYR A 41 -3.08 16.22 5.83
N SER A 42 -2.80 15.63 4.67
CA SER A 42 -1.48 15.02 4.39
C SER A 42 -0.33 16.02 4.49
N SER A 43 -0.57 17.28 4.13
CA SER A 43 0.43 18.36 4.24
C SER A 43 0.80 18.72 5.69
N GLU A 44 0.00 18.32 6.67
CA GLU A 44 0.26 18.55 8.09
C GLU A 44 1.11 17.45 8.74
N ILE A 45 1.37 16.35 8.04
CA ILE A 45 2.15 15.21 8.54
C ILE A 45 3.61 15.61 8.65
N ARG A 46 4.11 15.70 9.89
CA ARG A 46 5.50 16.05 10.19
C ARG A 46 6.42 14.84 10.31
N SER A 47 5.88 13.68 10.67
CA SER A 47 6.63 12.43 10.76
C SER A 47 7.24 12.04 9.42
N ALA A 48 8.36 11.33 9.44
CA ALA A 48 8.92 10.74 8.25
C ALA A 48 7.93 9.73 7.62
N VAL A 49 7.83 9.73 6.30
CA VAL A 49 6.94 8.84 5.54
C VAL A 49 7.69 8.22 4.38
N LEU A 50 7.69 6.90 4.32
CA LEU A 50 8.14 6.14 3.16
C LEU A 50 6.94 5.42 2.53
N LEU A 51 6.61 5.79 1.31
CA LEU A 51 5.62 5.10 0.48
C LEU A 51 6.33 4.09 -0.41
N VAL A 52 5.92 2.83 -0.36
CA VAL A 52 6.47 1.77 -1.21
C VAL A 52 5.36 1.17 -2.05
N HIS A 53 5.53 1.13 -3.37
CA HIS A 53 4.50 0.61 -4.28
C HIS A 53 5.10 -0.16 -5.45
N GLY A 54 4.40 -1.19 -5.94
CA GLY A 54 4.82 -1.92 -7.12
C GLY A 54 4.58 -1.14 -8.41
N GLU A 55 5.55 -1.15 -9.32
CA GLU A 55 5.47 -0.43 -10.61
C GLU A 55 4.23 -0.84 -11.42
N LYS A 56 3.91 -2.14 -11.45
CA LYS A 56 2.79 -2.70 -12.23
C LYS A 56 1.48 -2.77 -11.46
N ALA A 57 1.46 -2.29 -10.22
CA ALA A 57 0.23 -2.26 -9.45
C ALA A 57 -0.75 -1.23 -10.03
N HIS A 58 -2.00 -1.66 -10.27
CA HIS A 58 -3.04 -0.76 -10.78
C HIS A 58 -3.37 0.40 -9.83
N SER A 59 -3.00 0.27 -8.55
CA SER A 59 -3.20 1.27 -7.49
C SER A 59 -2.02 2.21 -7.28
N ARG A 60 -0.98 2.16 -8.12
CA ARG A 60 0.24 2.96 -7.99
C ARG A 60 -0.06 4.45 -7.89
N TYR A 61 -1.01 4.96 -8.66
CA TYR A 61 -1.41 6.36 -8.65
C TYR A 61 -1.87 6.88 -7.28
N PHE A 62 -2.36 6.01 -6.39
CA PHE A 62 -2.70 6.42 -5.02
C PHE A 62 -1.46 6.83 -4.21
N SER A 63 -0.36 6.09 -4.35
CA SER A 63 0.89 6.44 -3.67
C SER A 63 1.54 7.68 -4.27
N GLU A 64 1.48 7.84 -5.59
CA GLU A 64 1.97 9.04 -6.27
C GLU A 64 1.17 10.27 -5.83
N GLY A 65 -0.16 10.22 -5.88
CA GLY A 65 -1.02 11.31 -5.43
C GLY A 65 -0.96 11.59 -3.92
N ALA A 66 -0.66 10.58 -3.10
CA ALA A 66 -0.40 10.80 -1.68
C ALA A 66 0.94 11.53 -1.48
N TYR A 67 1.99 11.09 -2.17
CA TYR A 67 3.31 11.70 -2.10
C TYR A 67 3.31 13.18 -2.50
N GLU A 68 2.59 13.53 -3.57
CA GLU A 68 2.44 14.93 -4.02
C GLU A 68 1.80 15.85 -2.96
N LYS A 69 1.00 15.30 -2.06
CA LYS A 69 0.35 16.06 -0.99
C LYS A 69 1.15 16.14 0.30
N LEU A 70 2.16 15.31 0.46
CA LEU A 70 3.07 15.35 1.61
C LEU A 70 4.03 16.52 1.47
N THR A 71 4.38 17.13 2.60
CA THR A 71 5.33 18.25 2.67
C THR A 71 6.52 17.90 3.57
N GLY A 72 7.65 18.54 3.32
CA GLY A 72 8.89 18.32 4.07
C GLY A 72 9.88 17.43 3.32
N ASP A 73 11.12 17.41 3.80
CA ASP A 73 12.26 16.71 3.22
C ASP A 73 12.43 15.27 3.71
N ASN A 74 11.61 14.85 4.67
CA ASN A 74 11.57 13.50 5.25
C ASN A 74 10.46 12.62 4.63
N LYS A 75 10.13 12.83 3.37
CA LYS A 75 9.10 12.10 2.63
C LYS A 75 9.74 11.40 1.42
N GLU A 76 9.47 10.12 1.28
CA GLU A 76 10.04 9.32 0.22
C GLU A 76 8.97 8.49 -0.49
N LEU A 77 9.12 8.34 -1.81
CA LEU A 77 8.34 7.42 -2.62
C LEU A 77 9.29 6.45 -3.32
N MET A 78 9.11 5.16 -3.07
CA MET A 78 9.88 4.09 -3.71
C MET A 78 8.97 3.23 -4.58
N ILE A 79 9.22 3.21 -5.87
CA ILE A 79 8.53 2.33 -6.83
C ILE A 79 9.40 1.11 -7.10
N ILE A 80 8.86 -0.08 -6.85
CA ILE A 80 9.58 -1.35 -7.04
C ILE A 80 9.39 -1.82 -8.50
N PRO A 81 10.47 -1.86 -9.29
CA PRO A 81 10.38 -2.26 -10.69
C PRO A 81 9.79 -3.65 -10.87
N GLY A 82 8.89 -3.80 -11.82
CA GLY A 82 8.28 -5.07 -12.20
C GLY A 82 7.29 -5.67 -11.20
N ALA A 83 7.23 -5.19 -9.96
CA ALA A 83 6.33 -5.71 -8.94
C ALA A 83 4.87 -5.29 -9.17
N ASN A 84 3.94 -6.19 -8.91
CA ASN A 84 2.50 -5.92 -8.89
C ASN A 84 2.00 -5.62 -7.46
N HIS A 85 0.69 -5.42 -7.31
CA HIS A 85 0.10 -5.04 -6.03
C HIS A 85 0.36 -6.05 -4.89
N VAL A 86 0.30 -7.34 -5.18
CA VAL A 86 0.38 -8.42 -4.17
C VAL A 86 1.81 -8.94 -3.94
N ASP A 87 2.77 -8.55 -4.77
CA ASP A 87 4.15 -9.02 -4.62
C ASP A 87 4.82 -8.47 -3.36
N LEU A 88 4.41 -7.28 -2.92
CA LEU A 88 4.89 -6.68 -1.67
C LEU A 88 4.28 -7.30 -0.40
N TYR A 89 3.41 -8.30 -0.53
CA TYR A 89 2.83 -9.00 0.62
C TYR A 89 3.68 -10.19 1.08
N ASP A 90 4.32 -10.89 0.13
CA ASP A 90 4.96 -12.17 0.41
C ASP A 90 6.21 -12.47 -0.42
N SER A 91 6.61 -11.61 -1.35
CA SER A 91 7.82 -11.82 -2.13
C SER A 91 9.05 -11.21 -1.45
N PRO A 92 9.95 -12.01 -0.85
CA PRO A 92 11.16 -11.48 -0.20
C PRO A 92 12.09 -10.74 -1.16
N THR A 93 12.01 -11.03 -2.45
CA THR A 93 12.82 -10.37 -3.49
C THR A 93 12.23 -9.05 -3.96
N ALA A 94 10.93 -8.84 -3.78
CA ALA A 94 10.26 -7.60 -4.13
C ALA A 94 10.20 -6.61 -2.96
N ILE A 95 10.12 -7.11 -1.74
CA ILE A 95 10.06 -6.27 -0.53
C ILE A 95 11.44 -5.65 -0.27
N PRO A 96 11.57 -4.31 -0.22
CA PRO A 96 12.87 -3.64 -0.08
C PRO A 96 13.32 -3.57 1.39
N PHE A 97 13.61 -4.71 2.01
CA PHE A 97 13.95 -4.82 3.44
C PHE A 97 15.08 -3.91 3.87
N GLU A 98 16.14 -3.79 3.06
CA GLU A 98 17.29 -2.92 3.39
C GLU A 98 16.89 -1.44 3.41
N LYS A 99 16.03 -1.01 2.47
CA LYS A 99 15.51 0.36 2.48
C LYS A 99 14.61 0.61 3.68
N LEU A 100 13.73 -0.34 4.00
CA LEU A 100 12.86 -0.25 5.19
C LEU A 100 13.71 -0.13 6.46
N LYS A 101 14.73 -0.99 6.60
CA LYS A 101 15.65 -0.96 7.74
C LYS A 101 16.34 0.40 7.85
N SER A 102 16.97 0.87 6.77
CA SER A 102 17.72 2.14 6.79
C SER A 102 16.80 3.34 7.09
N PHE A 103 15.58 3.34 6.57
CA PHE A 103 14.59 4.37 6.86
C PHE A 103 14.25 4.42 8.36
N PHE A 104 13.96 3.27 8.97
CA PHE A 104 13.67 3.23 10.40
C PHE A 104 14.88 3.57 11.27
N GLU A 105 16.08 3.13 10.90
CA GLU A 105 17.33 3.50 11.61
C GLU A 105 17.61 5.01 11.54
N GLU A 106 17.22 5.67 10.47
CA GLU A 106 17.37 7.11 10.32
C GLU A 106 16.38 7.90 11.18
N TYR A 107 15.11 7.51 11.19
CA TYR A 107 14.02 8.31 11.74
C TYR A 107 13.48 7.88 13.11
N LEU A 108 13.89 6.73 13.64
CA LEU A 108 13.50 6.23 14.98
C LEU A 108 14.61 6.43 16.03
N LYS A 109 15.28 7.56 16.00
CA LYS A 109 16.32 7.92 16.98
C LYS A 109 15.73 8.57 18.20
#